data_c8d46b56e0f8444627ed02b26e4b60f8
#
_entry.id   c8d46b56e0f8444627ed02b26e4b60f8
#
_cell.length_a   1.000
_cell.length_b   1.000
_cell.length_c   1.000
_cell.angle_alpha   90.00
_cell.angle_beta   90.00
_cell.angle_gamma   90.00
#
_symmetry.space_group_name_H-M   'P 1'
#
loop_
_entity.id
_entity.type
_entity.pdbx_description
1 polymer ?
#
loop_
_entity_poly.entity_id
_entity_poly.type
_entity_poly.pdbx_seq_one_letter_code
_entity_poly.pdbx_strand_id
1 'polypeptide(L)'
;QDRLEGRVEERVRRALLAAAAEEVEARDRHLAAAGTVSEALVQGYPDSARAWYWRAVALGVRTEFAGPFEKLRVGPRVLEATLRTLELDPRHPGGHELMGRLHAAVMRLPWVVRQVALRAGMGDSLDGASWEQAERHFRIAAAGDPGALAPRLELGKLLVERDRHEDAARVLRELVALRPGHEVERRLWTEGDSLLALIAAEGRHGNE
;
A
#
# COMPACT_ATOMS: atom_id res chain seq x y z
N GLN A 1 11.31 18.42 18.30
CA GLN A 1 11.23 17.01 17.92
C GLN A 1 10.44 16.87 16.62
N ASP A 2 9.19 17.31 16.56
CA ASP A 2 8.31 17.22 15.36
C ASP A 2 8.90 17.79 14.07
N ARG A 3 9.67 18.92 14.16
CA ARG A 3 10.31 19.54 12.98
C ARG A 3 11.46 18.71 12.41
N LEU A 4 12.19 17.97 13.24
CA LEU A 4 13.27 17.09 12.81
C LEU A 4 12.71 15.83 12.17
N GLU A 5 11.72 15.21 12.82
CA GLU A 5 11.00 14.08 12.31
C GLU A 5 10.38 14.38 10.94
N GLY A 6 9.65 15.48 10.81
CA GLY A 6 9.05 15.91 9.54
C GLY A 6 10.07 16.16 8.40
N ARG A 7 11.28 16.65 8.71
CA ARG A 7 12.34 16.77 7.70
C ARG A 7 12.91 15.43 7.24
N VAL A 8 13.00 14.47 8.15
CA VAL A 8 13.50 13.13 7.82
C VAL A 8 12.45 12.37 7.00
N GLU A 9 11.19 12.47 7.34
CA GLU A 9 10.08 11.92 6.55
C GLU A 9 10.06 12.48 5.13
N GLU A 10 10.20 13.80 4.99
CA GLU A 10 10.24 14.43 3.67
C GLU A 10 11.40 13.89 2.82
N ARG A 11 12.54 13.54 3.44
CA ARG A 11 13.64 12.87 2.73
C ARG A 11 13.28 11.46 2.26
N VAL A 12 12.59 10.68 3.10
CA VAL A 12 12.09 9.35 2.69
C VAL A 12 11.11 9.51 1.52
N ARG A 13 10.13 10.39 1.66
CA ARG A 13 9.13 10.64 0.62
C ARG A 13 9.76 11.08 -0.69
N ARG A 14 10.71 12.03 -0.67
CA ARG A 14 11.43 12.48 -1.88
C ARG A 14 12.23 11.34 -2.54
N ALA A 15 12.92 10.52 -1.74
CA ALA A 15 13.66 9.39 -2.27
C ALA A 15 12.74 8.37 -2.96
N LEU A 16 11.56 8.11 -2.37
CA LEU A 16 10.57 7.20 -2.98
C LEU A 16 9.95 7.77 -4.26
N LEU A 17 9.63 9.08 -4.27
CA LEU A 17 9.13 9.74 -5.47
C LEU A 17 10.15 9.76 -6.60
N ALA A 18 11.43 10.00 -6.28
CA ALA A 18 12.52 9.93 -7.25
C ALA A 18 12.68 8.51 -7.81
N ALA A 19 12.61 7.48 -6.96
CA ALA A 19 12.67 6.09 -7.39
C ALA A 19 11.57 5.69 -8.38
N ALA A 20 10.40 6.33 -8.32
CA ALA A 20 9.30 6.06 -9.23
C ALA A 20 9.50 6.60 -10.66
N ALA A 21 10.46 7.52 -10.87
CA ALA A 21 10.62 8.27 -12.12
C ALA A 21 11.86 7.90 -12.94
N GLU A 22 12.77 7.03 -12.45
CA GLU A 22 14.12 6.91 -12.98
C GLU A 22 14.50 5.53 -13.54
N GLU A 23 15.63 5.49 -14.28
CA GLU A 23 16.28 4.26 -14.74
C GLU A 23 16.63 3.33 -13.58
N VAL A 24 16.78 2.02 -13.87
CA VAL A 24 16.90 0.94 -12.86
C VAL A 24 17.97 1.23 -11.81
N GLU A 25 19.18 1.63 -12.22
CA GLU A 25 20.28 1.89 -11.27
C GLU A 25 20.04 3.11 -10.37
N ALA A 26 19.43 4.17 -10.90
CA ALA A 26 19.09 5.36 -10.15
C ALA A 26 17.96 5.06 -9.16
N ARG A 27 16.94 4.30 -9.59
CA ARG A 27 15.87 3.80 -8.73
C ARG A 27 16.42 3.00 -7.55
N ASP A 28 17.31 2.05 -7.80
CA ASP A 28 17.87 1.20 -6.75
C ASP A 28 18.66 2.01 -5.71
N ARG A 29 19.39 3.02 -6.14
CA ARG A 29 20.07 3.97 -5.23
C ARG A 29 19.08 4.74 -4.38
N HIS A 30 17.97 5.24 -4.95
CA HIS A 30 16.95 5.97 -4.20
C HIS A 30 16.21 5.07 -3.22
N LEU A 31 15.89 3.82 -3.61
CA LEU A 31 15.29 2.84 -2.71
C LEU A 31 16.22 2.46 -1.55
N ALA A 32 17.50 2.30 -1.80
CA ALA A 32 18.50 2.06 -0.76
C ALA A 32 18.61 3.26 0.21
N ALA A 33 18.64 4.49 -0.32
CA ALA A 33 18.66 5.71 0.48
C ALA A 33 17.38 5.84 1.34
N ALA A 34 16.20 5.58 0.78
CA ALA A 34 14.94 5.58 1.51
C ALA A 34 14.97 4.53 2.66
N GLY A 35 15.50 3.34 2.38
CA GLY A 35 15.68 2.28 3.38
C GLY A 35 16.56 2.72 4.55
N THR A 36 17.73 3.31 4.27
CA THR A 36 18.65 3.81 5.31
C THR A 36 18.05 4.94 6.12
N VAL A 37 17.42 5.91 5.44
CA VAL A 37 16.83 7.07 6.13
C VAL A 37 15.63 6.65 6.99
N SER A 38 14.79 5.72 6.52
CA SER A 38 13.65 5.22 7.29
C SER A 38 14.10 4.37 8.50
N GLU A 39 15.20 3.64 8.40
CA GLU A 39 15.81 2.94 9.55
C GLU A 39 16.28 3.93 10.62
N ALA A 40 17.04 4.95 10.22
CA ALA A 40 17.49 6.00 11.15
C ALA A 40 16.32 6.76 11.78
N LEU A 41 15.21 6.93 11.04
CA LEU A 41 13.98 7.55 11.56
C LEU A 41 13.39 6.73 12.70
N VAL A 42 13.24 5.43 12.54
CA VAL A 42 12.73 4.53 13.58
C VAL A 42 13.66 4.47 14.79
N GLN A 43 15.00 4.45 14.57
CA GLN A 43 15.98 4.47 15.66
C GLN A 43 15.92 5.77 16.47
N GLY A 44 15.70 6.90 15.80
CA GLY A 44 15.58 8.21 16.46
C GLY A 44 14.22 8.45 17.13
N TYR A 45 13.16 7.80 16.64
CA TYR A 45 11.77 8.02 17.06
C TYR A 45 11.00 6.68 17.17
N PRO A 46 11.40 5.77 18.08
CA PRO A 46 10.84 4.43 18.17
C PRO A 46 9.34 4.38 18.57
N ASP A 47 8.86 5.44 19.20
CA ASP A 47 7.46 5.57 19.65
C ASP A 47 6.60 6.44 18.70
N SER A 48 7.11 6.75 17.50
CA SER A 48 6.36 7.47 16.47
C SER A 48 5.71 6.52 15.49
N ALA A 49 4.37 6.51 15.44
CA ALA A 49 3.62 5.76 14.43
C ALA A 49 4.01 6.17 13.00
N ARG A 50 4.28 7.48 12.77
CA ARG A 50 4.72 8.00 11.47
C ARG A 50 6.10 7.46 11.07
N ALA A 51 7.03 7.31 12.01
CA ALA A 51 8.35 6.75 11.73
C ALA A 51 8.24 5.29 11.24
N TRP A 52 7.46 4.48 11.93
CA TRP A 52 7.19 3.10 11.54
C TRP A 52 6.42 2.98 10.23
N TYR A 53 5.44 3.86 10.00
CA TYR A 53 4.74 3.94 8.71
C TYR A 53 5.72 4.17 7.55
N TRP A 54 6.58 5.17 7.64
CA TRP A 54 7.57 5.44 6.58
C TRP A 54 8.58 4.30 6.41
N ARG A 55 8.91 3.59 7.50
CA ARG A 55 9.70 2.36 7.44
C ARG A 55 8.98 1.29 6.62
N ALA A 56 7.72 1.05 6.89
CA ALA A 56 6.90 0.08 6.18
C ALA A 56 6.75 0.45 4.69
N VAL A 57 6.51 1.74 4.37
CA VAL A 57 6.42 2.24 2.99
C VAL A 57 7.75 2.04 2.24
N ALA A 58 8.89 2.41 2.83
CA ALA A 58 10.20 2.26 2.20
C ALA A 58 10.53 0.78 1.89
N LEU A 59 10.18 -0.13 2.80
CA LEU A 59 10.32 -1.57 2.59
C LEU A 59 9.33 -2.08 1.53
N GLY A 60 8.08 -1.63 1.58
CA GLY A 60 7.01 -2.02 0.67
C GLY A 60 7.30 -1.65 -0.79
N VAL A 61 7.67 -0.40 -1.06
CA VAL A 61 8.01 0.07 -2.41
C VAL A 61 9.19 -0.73 -2.99
N ARG A 62 10.17 -1.09 -2.16
CA ARG A 62 11.26 -1.96 -2.60
C ARG A 62 10.76 -3.32 -3.09
N THR A 63 9.70 -3.86 -2.49
CA THR A 63 9.15 -5.16 -2.91
C THR A 63 8.41 -5.11 -4.23
N GLU A 64 7.94 -3.94 -4.70
CA GLU A 64 7.28 -3.81 -6.00
C GLU A 64 8.22 -4.19 -7.15
N PHE A 65 9.50 -3.89 -7.01
CA PHE A 65 10.55 -4.16 -8.01
C PHE A 65 11.34 -5.45 -7.73
N ALA A 66 11.02 -6.16 -6.65
CA ALA A 66 11.75 -7.33 -6.20
C ALA A 66 11.21 -8.64 -6.80
N GLY A 67 12.10 -9.61 -6.99
CA GLY A 67 11.71 -10.98 -7.33
C GLY A 67 11.00 -11.70 -6.16
N PRO A 68 10.42 -12.90 -6.44
CA PRO A 68 9.62 -13.63 -5.43
C PRO A 68 10.37 -13.93 -4.13
N PHE A 69 11.63 -14.30 -4.21
CA PHE A 69 12.46 -14.61 -3.03
C PHE A 69 12.71 -13.38 -2.15
N GLU A 70 12.96 -12.23 -2.78
CA GLU A 70 13.14 -10.98 -2.05
C GLU A 70 11.83 -10.53 -1.39
N LYS A 71 10.69 -10.69 -2.05
CA LYS A 71 9.36 -10.42 -1.48
C LYS A 71 9.11 -11.25 -0.22
N LEU A 72 9.44 -12.55 -0.24
CA LEU A 72 9.33 -13.42 0.93
C LEU A 72 10.25 -12.99 2.07
N ARG A 73 11.44 -12.49 1.76
CA ARG A 73 12.41 -12.03 2.76
C ARG A 73 12.03 -10.68 3.38
N VAL A 74 11.46 -9.78 2.60
CA VAL A 74 11.13 -8.42 3.04
C VAL A 74 9.73 -8.32 3.63
N GLY A 75 8.79 -9.15 3.16
CA GLY A 75 7.38 -9.16 3.60
C GLY A 75 7.18 -9.15 5.12
N PRO A 76 7.84 -10.02 5.89
CA PRO A 76 7.75 -10.02 7.36
C PRO A 76 8.16 -8.69 8.00
N ARG A 77 9.15 -8.00 7.44
CA ARG A 77 9.61 -6.69 7.94
C ARG A 77 8.62 -5.57 7.61
N VAL A 78 7.95 -5.65 6.45
CA VAL A 78 6.85 -4.73 6.12
C VAL A 78 5.70 -4.92 7.11
N LEU A 79 5.35 -6.18 7.39
CA LEU A 79 4.30 -6.52 8.34
C LEU A 79 4.62 -6.01 9.74
N GLU A 80 5.81 -6.29 10.26
CA GLU A 80 6.29 -5.81 11.57
C GLU A 80 6.16 -4.29 11.69
N ALA A 81 6.68 -3.55 10.72
CA ALA A 81 6.62 -2.09 10.72
C ALA A 81 5.18 -1.56 10.61
N THR A 82 4.32 -2.25 9.85
CA THR A 82 2.90 -1.90 9.73
C THR A 82 2.14 -2.16 11.03
N LEU A 83 2.39 -3.31 11.67
CA LEU A 83 1.80 -3.64 12.98
C LEU A 83 2.21 -2.62 14.03
N ARG A 84 3.51 -2.29 14.09
CA ARG A 84 4.01 -1.28 15.03
C ARG A 84 3.39 0.09 14.80
N THR A 85 3.14 0.46 13.54
CA THR A 85 2.39 1.68 13.20
C THR A 85 1.00 1.67 13.84
N LEU A 86 0.26 0.57 13.69
CA LEU A 86 -1.10 0.44 14.20
C LEU A 86 -1.19 0.21 15.71
N GLU A 87 -0.14 -0.34 16.35
CA GLU A 87 -0.03 -0.38 17.81
C GLU A 87 0.10 1.02 18.40
N LEU A 88 0.91 1.87 17.78
CA LEU A 88 1.17 3.23 18.23
C LEU A 88 0.02 4.20 17.88
N ASP A 89 -0.60 4.01 16.73
CA ASP A 89 -1.79 4.74 16.28
C ASP A 89 -2.79 3.79 15.62
N PRO A 90 -3.75 3.25 16.38
CA PRO A 90 -4.78 2.33 15.85
C PRO A 90 -5.71 2.94 14.79
N ARG A 91 -5.62 4.24 14.51
CA ARG A 91 -6.41 4.92 13.49
C ARG A 91 -5.57 5.43 12.32
N HIS A 92 -4.28 5.10 12.27
CA HIS A 92 -3.36 5.60 11.24
C HIS A 92 -3.81 5.17 9.83
N PRO A 93 -4.27 6.10 8.95
CA PRO A 93 -4.86 5.72 7.66
C PRO A 93 -3.89 4.94 6.77
N GLY A 94 -2.63 5.42 6.66
CA GLY A 94 -1.60 4.73 5.90
C GLY A 94 -1.22 3.36 6.47
N GLY A 95 -1.28 3.17 7.81
CA GLY A 95 -1.09 1.87 8.45
C GLY A 95 -2.18 0.88 8.03
N HIS A 96 -3.43 1.33 7.99
CA HIS A 96 -4.55 0.53 7.50
C HIS A 96 -4.43 0.24 5.99
N GLU A 97 -4.01 1.21 5.17
CA GLU A 97 -3.75 0.96 3.75
C GLU A 97 -2.72 -0.16 3.54
N LEU A 98 -1.58 -0.08 4.24
CA LEU A 98 -0.53 -1.10 4.17
C LEU A 98 -1.02 -2.47 4.65
N MET A 99 -1.81 -2.53 5.72
CA MET A 99 -2.39 -3.78 6.20
C MET A 99 -3.36 -4.37 5.18
N GLY A 100 -4.20 -3.55 4.55
CA GLY A 100 -5.07 -3.98 3.46
C GLY A 100 -4.29 -4.59 2.29
N ARG A 101 -3.19 -3.95 1.88
CA ARG A 101 -2.28 -4.47 0.84
C ARG A 101 -1.63 -5.80 1.23
N LEU A 102 -1.23 -5.96 2.49
CA LEU A 102 -0.65 -7.20 3.01
C LEU A 102 -1.65 -8.36 2.96
N HIS A 103 -2.89 -8.15 3.44
CA HIS A 103 -3.95 -9.15 3.34
C HIS A 103 -4.23 -9.52 1.88
N ALA A 104 -4.40 -8.55 1.00
CA ALA A 104 -4.64 -8.79 -0.43
C ALA A 104 -3.47 -9.52 -1.10
N ALA A 105 -2.22 -9.16 -0.77
CA ALA A 105 -1.03 -9.81 -1.31
C ALA A 105 -0.97 -11.29 -0.92
N VAL A 106 -1.28 -11.63 0.34
CA VAL A 106 -1.34 -13.02 0.81
C VAL A 106 -2.45 -13.78 0.07
N MET A 107 -3.62 -13.16 -0.13
CA MET A 107 -4.74 -13.81 -0.82
C MET A 107 -4.48 -14.05 -2.31
N ARG A 108 -3.66 -13.23 -2.97
CA ARG A 108 -3.22 -13.42 -4.37
C ARG A 108 -2.18 -14.52 -4.54
N LEU A 109 -1.55 -15.00 -3.46
CA LEU A 109 -0.61 -16.11 -3.54
C LEU A 109 -1.35 -17.42 -3.86
N PRO A 110 -0.77 -18.30 -4.73
CA PRO A 110 -1.25 -19.67 -4.88
C PRO A 110 -1.30 -20.36 -3.51
N TRP A 111 -2.31 -21.22 -3.31
CA TRP A 111 -2.56 -21.81 -1.99
C TRP A 111 -1.31 -22.44 -1.34
N VAL A 112 -0.52 -23.20 -2.10
CA VAL A 112 0.70 -23.84 -1.59
C VAL A 112 1.72 -22.80 -1.13
N VAL A 113 1.95 -21.74 -1.94
CA VAL A 113 2.90 -20.66 -1.62
C VAL A 113 2.43 -19.88 -0.39
N ARG A 114 1.12 -19.65 -0.26
CA ARG A 114 0.51 -19.00 0.90
C ARG A 114 0.79 -19.77 2.19
N GLN A 115 0.63 -21.11 2.17
CA GLN A 115 0.93 -21.95 3.34
C GLN A 115 2.41 -21.85 3.75
N VAL A 116 3.32 -21.77 2.79
CA VAL A 116 4.75 -21.58 3.07
C VAL A 116 5.02 -20.18 3.64
N ALA A 117 4.45 -19.15 3.04
CA ALA A 117 4.63 -17.76 3.49
C ALA A 117 4.11 -17.54 4.92
N LEU A 118 2.94 -18.09 5.25
CA LEU A 118 2.38 -18.01 6.60
C LEU A 118 3.27 -18.71 7.63
N ARG A 119 3.87 -19.86 7.30
CA ARG A 119 4.81 -20.57 8.20
C ARG A 119 6.19 -19.91 8.29
N ALA A 120 6.56 -19.09 7.32
CA ALA A 120 7.88 -18.44 7.25
C ALA A 120 7.97 -17.10 8.01
N GLY A 121 7.06 -16.84 8.96
CA GLY A 121 7.09 -15.65 9.83
C GLY A 121 6.02 -14.59 9.55
N MET A 122 5.06 -14.91 8.68
CA MET A 122 3.87 -14.06 8.46
C MET A 122 2.63 -14.64 9.17
N GLY A 123 2.75 -15.84 9.81
CA GLY A 123 1.64 -16.67 10.27
C GLY A 123 0.77 -16.00 11.32
N ASP A 124 1.32 -15.69 12.48
CA ASP A 124 0.53 -15.27 13.64
C ASP A 124 -0.30 -14.01 13.40
N SER A 125 0.18 -13.10 12.56
CA SER A 125 -0.48 -11.82 12.30
C SER A 125 -1.33 -11.82 11.02
N LEU A 126 -1.14 -12.79 10.12
CA LEU A 126 -1.85 -12.92 8.85
C LEU A 126 -2.53 -14.29 8.66
N ASP A 127 -2.60 -15.12 9.72
CA ASP A 127 -3.35 -16.39 9.70
C ASP A 127 -4.83 -16.18 9.34
N GLY A 128 -5.39 -15.02 9.74
CA GLY A 128 -6.72 -14.57 9.34
C GLY A 128 -6.74 -13.76 8.03
N ALA A 129 -5.69 -13.85 7.19
CA ALA A 129 -5.68 -13.09 5.94
C ALA A 129 -6.87 -13.48 5.06
N SER A 130 -7.66 -12.49 4.69
CA SER A 130 -8.83 -12.67 3.85
C SER A 130 -9.09 -11.41 3.01
N TRP A 131 -9.88 -11.57 1.97
CA TRP A 131 -10.36 -10.47 1.15
C TRP A 131 -11.22 -9.48 1.95
N GLU A 132 -11.99 -9.97 2.90
CA GLU A 132 -12.84 -9.19 3.80
C GLU A 132 -12.00 -8.29 4.72
N GLN A 133 -10.89 -8.82 5.24
CA GLN A 133 -9.94 -8.02 6.03
C GLN A 133 -9.25 -6.96 5.16
N ALA A 134 -8.81 -7.31 3.95
CA ALA A 134 -8.24 -6.34 3.02
C ALA A 134 -9.23 -5.20 2.72
N GLU A 135 -10.48 -5.53 2.38
CA GLU A 135 -11.56 -4.58 2.13
C GLU A 135 -11.82 -3.68 3.34
N ARG A 136 -11.91 -4.27 4.53
CA ARG A 136 -12.13 -3.52 5.78
C ARG A 136 -11.02 -2.49 6.02
N HIS A 137 -9.77 -2.90 5.87
CA HIS A 137 -8.62 -2.03 6.09
C HIS A 137 -8.57 -0.89 5.06
N PHE A 138 -8.82 -1.14 3.78
CA PHE A 138 -8.89 -0.09 2.76
C PHE A 138 -10.03 0.90 3.03
N ARG A 139 -11.19 0.44 3.51
CA ARG A 139 -12.31 1.32 3.90
C ARG A 139 -11.96 2.22 5.08
N ILE A 140 -11.27 1.68 6.11
CA ILE A 140 -10.79 2.47 7.25
C ILE A 140 -9.78 3.52 6.76
N ALA A 141 -8.84 3.14 5.90
CA ALA A 141 -7.86 4.06 5.33
C ALA A 141 -8.52 5.20 4.54
N ALA A 142 -9.46 4.88 3.65
CA ALA A 142 -10.18 5.87 2.85
C ALA A 142 -11.06 6.81 3.69
N ALA A 143 -11.61 6.31 4.80
CA ALA A 143 -12.38 7.13 5.73
C ALA A 143 -11.49 8.02 6.61
N GLY A 144 -10.31 7.53 7.00
CA GLY A 144 -9.33 8.26 7.82
C GLY A 144 -8.60 9.36 7.06
N ASP A 145 -8.42 9.20 5.75
CA ASP A 145 -7.90 10.24 4.85
C ASP A 145 -8.82 10.37 3.62
N PRO A 146 -9.80 11.27 3.68
CA PRO A 146 -10.75 11.48 2.58
C PRO A 146 -10.11 11.96 1.27
N GLY A 147 -8.91 12.56 1.33
CA GLY A 147 -8.16 13.02 0.15
C GLY A 147 -7.30 11.94 -0.49
N ALA A 148 -7.04 10.82 0.19
CA ALA A 148 -6.15 9.78 -0.32
C ALA A 148 -6.77 9.00 -1.48
N LEU A 149 -6.02 8.90 -2.60
CA LEU A 149 -6.43 8.14 -3.78
C LEU A 149 -6.07 6.65 -3.64
N ALA A 150 -4.90 6.35 -3.07
CA ALA A 150 -4.35 5.00 -3.03
C ALA A 150 -5.28 3.96 -2.39
N PRO A 151 -5.87 4.17 -1.19
CA PRO A 151 -6.75 3.18 -0.57
C PRO A 151 -8.04 2.94 -1.39
N ARG A 152 -8.56 3.97 -2.09
CA ARG A 152 -9.72 3.82 -2.97
C ARG A 152 -9.38 3.02 -4.23
N LEU A 153 -8.21 3.26 -4.81
CA LEU A 153 -7.75 2.51 -5.97
C LEU A 153 -7.58 1.02 -5.62
N GLU A 154 -6.90 0.72 -4.52
CA GLU A 154 -6.69 -0.66 -4.07
C GLU A 154 -8.02 -1.36 -3.72
N LEU A 155 -8.95 -0.63 -3.10
CA LEU A 155 -10.30 -1.14 -2.85
C LEU A 155 -11.06 -1.42 -4.15
N GLY A 156 -10.99 -0.51 -5.12
CA GLY A 156 -11.60 -0.70 -6.44
C GLY A 156 -11.06 -1.93 -7.16
N LYS A 157 -9.72 -2.10 -7.19
CA LYS A 157 -9.05 -3.30 -7.74
C LYS A 157 -9.50 -4.59 -7.06
N LEU A 158 -9.50 -4.59 -5.71
CA LEU A 158 -9.96 -5.74 -4.93
C LEU A 158 -11.40 -6.12 -5.26
N LEU A 159 -12.30 -5.15 -5.37
CA LEU A 159 -13.69 -5.38 -5.68
C LEU A 159 -13.89 -5.94 -7.10
N VAL A 160 -13.11 -5.48 -8.08
CA VAL A 160 -13.08 -6.08 -9.44
C VAL A 160 -12.58 -7.52 -9.39
N GLU A 161 -11.49 -7.82 -8.68
CA GLU A 161 -10.98 -9.18 -8.49
C GLU A 161 -12.00 -10.13 -7.83
N ARG A 162 -13.01 -9.57 -7.17
CA ARG A 162 -14.10 -10.29 -6.50
C ARG A 162 -15.41 -10.26 -7.28
N ASP A 163 -15.38 -9.87 -8.54
CA ASP A 163 -16.55 -9.75 -9.43
C ASP A 163 -17.65 -8.79 -8.90
N ARG A 164 -17.27 -7.87 -7.99
CA ARG A 164 -18.18 -6.88 -7.40
C ARG A 164 -18.11 -5.55 -8.16
N HIS A 165 -18.43 -5.58 -9.45
CA HIS A 165 -18.24 -4.47 -10.38
C HIS A 165 -19.01 -3.20 -10.00
N GLU A 166 -20.24 -3.33 -9.48
CA GLU A 166 -21.04 -2.17 -9.05
C GLU A 166 -20.43 -1.45 -7.86
N ASP A 167 -19.95 -2.20 -6.87
CA ASP A 167 -19.25 -1.65 -5.72
C ASP A 167 -17.93 -1.02 -6.11
N ALA A 168 -17.16 -1.67 -7.01
CA ALA A 168 -15.92 -1.14 -7.56
C ALA A 168 -16.17 0.20 -8.27
N ALA A 169 -17.18 0.25 -9.15
CA ALA A 169 -17.53 1.48 -9.86
C ALA A 169 -17.92 2.61 -8.91
N ARG A 170 -18.58 2.33 -7.79
CA ARG A 170 -18.92 3.33 -6.77
C ARG A 170 -17.68 3.93 -6.15
N VAL A 171 -16.76 3.10 -5.69
CA VAL A 171 -15.50 3.52 -5.05
C VAL A 171 -14.59 4.27 -6.02
N LEU A 172 -14.51 3.80 -7.28
CA LEU A 172 -13.69 4.45 -8.30
C LEU A 172 -14.26 5.80 -8.73
N ARG A 173 -15.61 5.99 -8.74
CA ARG A 173 -16.19 7.34 -8.93
C ARG A 173 -15.81 8.30 -7.81
N GLU A 174 -15.76 7.84 -6.55
CA GLU A 174 -15.25 8.66 -5.44
C GLU A 174 -13.78 9.04 -5.67
N LEU A 175 -12.95 8.10 -6.16
CA LEU A 175 -11.56 8.37 -6.49
C LEU A 175 -11.41 9.42 -7.59
N VAL A 176 -12.11 9.27 -8.72
CA VAL A 176 -11.98 10.19 -9.86
C VAL A 176 -12.57 11.57 -9.58
N ALA A 177 -13.42 11.70 -8.56
CA ALA A 177 -13.89 12.99 -8.08
C ALA A 177 -12.82 13.78 -7.30
N LEU A 178 -11.74 13.13 -6.84
CA LEU A 178 -10.62 13.77 -6.18
C LEU A 178 -9.70 14.44 -7.20
N ARG A 179 -9.01 15.50 -6.79
CA ARG A 179 -8.03 16.21 -7.62
C ARG A 179 -6.62 15.77 -7.25
N PRO A 180 -5.87 15.15 -8.16
CA PRO A 180 -4.49 14.78 -7.89
C PRO A 180 -3.60 16.03 -7.75
N GLY A 181 -2.79 16.09 -6.69
CA GLY A 181 -1.89 17.21 -6.41
C GLY A 181 -0.50 17.08 -7.03
N HIS A 182 -0.05 15.85 -7.33
CA HIS A 182 1.29 15.58 -7.86
C HIS A 182 1.30 14.37 -8.82
N GLU A 183 2.46 14.12 -9.45
CA GLU A 183 2.60 13.13 -10.53
C GLU A 183 2.19 11.71 -10.11
N VAL A 184 2.59 11.26 -8.91
CA VAL A 184 2.21 9.91 -8.44
C VAL A 184 0.70 9.81 -8.25
N GLU A 185 0.07 10.83 -7.69
CA GLU A 185 -1.39 10.87 -7.57
C GLU A 185 -2.08 10.92 -8.93
N ARG A 186 -1.53 11.64 -9.92
CA ARG A 186 -2.06 11.62 -11.29
C ARG A 186 -2.06 10.22 -11.89
N ARG A 187 -1.00 9.43 -11.65
CA ARG A 187 -0.95 8.04 -12.11
C ARG A 187 -2.03 7.18 -11.46
N LEU A 188 -2.20 7.29 -10.13
CA LEU A 188 -3.25 6.57 -9.39
C LEU A 188 -4.65 6.97 -9.90
N TRP A 189 -4.85 8.26 -10.12
CA TRP A 189 -6.10 8.79 -10.66
C TRP A 189 -6.39 8.24 -12.06
N THR A 190 -5.41 8.29 -12.98
CA THR A 190 -5.54 7.77 -14.34
C THR A 190 -5.81 6.26 -14.35
N GLU A 191 -5.16 5.50 -13.47
CA GLU A 191 -5.39 4.07 -13.33
C GLU A 191 -6.83 3.80 -12.85
N GLY A 192 -7.31 4.57 -11.87
CA GLY A 192 -8.68 4.46 -11.37
C GLY A 192 -9.74 4.83 -12.42
N ASP A 193 -9.51 5.89 -13.19
CA ASP A 193 -10.39 6.32 -14.29
C ASP A 193 -10.45 5.25 -15.38
N SER A 194 -9.30 4.70 -15.77
CA SER A 194 -9.21 3.62 -16.77
C SER A 194 -9.96 2.37 -16.32
N LEU A 195 -9.82 1.98 -15.05
CA LEU A 195 -10.51 0.83 -14.50
C LEU A 195 -12.03 1.06 -14.43
N LEU A 196 -12.47 2.26 -14.08
CA LEU A 196 -13.88 2.64 -14.09
C LEU A 196 -14.47 2.57 -15.50
N ALA A 197 -13.73 3.05 -16.51
CA ALA A 197 -14.14 2.98 -17.90
C ALA A 197 -14.27 1.53 -18.41
N LEU A 198 -13.36 0.65 -18.00
CA LEU A 198 -13.38 -0.78 -18.34
C LEU A 198 -14.64 -1.45 -17.78
N ILE A 199 -14.95 -1.26 -16.48
CA ILE A 199 -16.17 -1.80 -15.86
C ILE A 199 -17.43 -1.32 -16.60
N ALA A 200 -17.48 -0.05 -16.99
CA ALA A 200 -18.61 0.51 -17.72
C ALA A 200 -18.76 -0.07 -19.13
N ALA A 201 -17.67 -0.48 -19.79
CA ALA A 201 -17.69 -1.16 -21.07
C ALA A 201 -18.22 -2.59 -20.96
N GLU A 202 -17.75 -3.36 -20.00
CA GLU A 202 -18.18 -4.75 -19.76
C GLU A 202 -19.66 -4.84 -19.40
N GLY A 203 -20.17 -3.90 -18.59
CA GLY A 203 -21.60 -3.85 -18.24
C GLY A 203 -22.53 -3.59 -19.42
N ARG A 204 -22.04 -3.01 -20.51
CA ARG A 204 -22.81 -2.79 -21.76
C ARG A 204 -22.91 -4.05 -22.61
N HIS A 205 -21.86 -4.86 -22.67
CA HIS A 205 -21.83 -6.09 -23.46
C HIS A 205 -22.57 -7.26 -22.80
N GLY A 206 -22.77 -7.23 -21.49
CA GLY A 206 -23.52 -8.25 -20.76
C GLY A 206 -25.05 -8.06 -20.81
N ASN A 207 -25.54 -6.95 -21.37
CA ASN A 207 -26.97 -6.62 -21.52
C ASN A 207 -27.50 -6.77 -22.97
N GLU A 208 -26.66 -7.20 -23.90
CA GLU A 208 -27.05 -7.57 -25.29
C GLU A 208 -27.17 -9.10 -25.41
#